data_74e93d806ec8db586fe008d12aac7536
#
_entry.id   74e93d806ec8db586fe008d12aac7536
#
_cell.length_a   1.000
_cell.length_b   1.000
_cell.length_c   1.000
_cell.angle_alpha   90.00
_cell.angle_beta   90.00
_cell.angle_gamma   90.00
#
_symmetry.space_group_name_H-M   'P 1'
#
loop_
_entity.id
_entity.type
_entity.pdbx_description
1 polymer ?
#
loop_
_entity_poly.entity_id
_entity_poly.type
_entity_poly.pdbx_seq_one_letter_code
_entity_poly.pdbx_strand_id
1 'polypeptide(L)'
;MATTEAQHSRLPYRAIALDLDGTLTNNAKEVTPLTRETLLKAQADGAHIILASGRPTYGIIPVADSLGLEETGGYILAYNGGKIVDCKTMEELYSNFLPAEVIPMLHQYARSKGYALLGYAGNEIVTEMPDDQYVKEESRINHMNIRKVECLTDHLEAHPTKLLM
;
A
#
# COMPACT_ATOMS: atom_id res chain seq x y z
N MET A 1 3.52 -47.39 19.88
CA MET A 1 3.04 -45.98 20.00
C MET A 1 3.12 -45.38 18.62
N ALA A 2 2.00 -45.26 17.94
CA ALA A 2 1.92 -44.67 16.61
C ALA A 2 1.80 -43.15 16.78
N THR A 3 2.79 -42.43 16.36
CA THR A 3 2.75 -40.97 16.22
C THR A 3 1.78 -40.63 15.09
N THR A 4 0.63 -40.08 15.46
CA THR A 4 -0.34 -39.54 14.53
C THR A 4 0.30 -38.29 13.91
N GLU A 5 0.89 -38.39 12.72
CA GLU A 5 1.21 -37.25 11.88
C GLU A 5 -0.13 -36.59 11.56
N ALA A 6 -0.30 -35.37 12.11
CA ALA A 6 -1.42 -34.51 11.73
C ALA A 6 -1.31 -34.29 10.23
N GLN A 7 -2.19 -34.88 9.45
CA GLN A 7 -2.39 -34.55 8.04
C GLN A 7 -2.83 -33.09 7.97
N HIS A 8 -1.87 -32.18 7.79
CA HIS A 8 -2.15 -30.82 7.35
C HIS A 8 -2.81 -30.95 5.98
N SER A 9 -4.11 -30.74 5.92
CA SER A 9 -4.82 -30.66 4.65
C SER A 9 -4.19 -29.48 3.89
N ARG A 10 -3.37 -29.79 2.88
CA ARG A 10 -2.80 -28.74 2.03
C ARG A 10 -3.95 -28.00 1.36
N LEU A 11 -4.06 -26.71 1.65
CA LEU A 11 -4.99 -25.84 0.93
C LEU A 11 -4.76 -25.99 -0.58
N PRO A 12 -5.82 -26.01 -1.40
CA PRO A 12 -5.69 -26.06 -2.85
C PRO A 12 -5.03 -24.79 -3.41
N TYR A 13 -5.04 -23.69 -2.66
CA TYR A 13 -4.43 -22.43 -2.99
C TYR A 13 -3.26 -22.13 -2.07
N ARG A 14 -2.17 -21.61 -2.65
CA ARG A 14 -0.95 -21.25 -1.93
C ARG A 14 -0.82 -19.78 -1.61
N ALA A 15 -1.60 -18.94 -2.26
CA ALA A 15 -1.61 -17.51 -2.08
C ALA A 15 -3.03 -16.96 -2.14
N ILE A 16 -3.30 -15.93 -1.34
CA ILE A 16 -4.55 -15.18 -1.31
C ILE A 16 -4.20 -13.73 -1.53
N ALA A 17 -4.56 -13.18 -2.68
CA ALA A 17 -4.39 -11.76 -2.99
C ALA A 17 -5.69 -11.01 -2.65
N LEU A 18 -5.56 -9.94 -1.88
CA LEU A 18 -6.69 -9.19 -1.32
C LEU A 18 -6.51 -7.70 -1.64
N ASP A 19 -7.50 -7.12 -2.29
CA ASP A 19 -7.66 -5.67 -2.33
C ASP A 19 -8.10 -5.16 -0.95
N LEU A 20 -7.74 -3.93 -0.61
CA LEU A 20 -8.02 -3.36 0.70
C LEU A 20 -9.39 -2.69 0.77
N ASP A 21 -9.57 -1.64 -0.01
CA ASP A 21 -10.67 -0.71 0.16
C ASP A 21 -12.00 -1.26 -0.40
N GLY A 22 -12.93 -1.62 0.49
CA GLY A 22 -14.20 -2.23 0.11
C GLY A 22 -14.14 -3.74 -0.14
N THR A 23 -12.97 -4.37 0.08
CA THR A 23 -12.77 -5.84 0.00
C THR A 23 -12.32 -6.40 1.33
N LEU A 24 -11.07 -6.18 1.72
CA LEU A 24 -10.51 -6.67 2.99
C LEU A 24 -10.94 -5.81 4.18
N THR A 25 -10.96 -4.48 3.98
CA THR A 25 -11.31 -3.53 5.04
C THR A 25 -12.75 -3.05 4.90
N ASN A 26 -13.38 -2.80 6.05
CA ASN A 26 -14.71 -2.21 6.16
C ASN A 26 -14.69 -0.68 5.88
N ASN A 27 -15.84 -0.01 6.06
CA ASN A 27 -15.94 1.45 5.89
C ASN A 27 -15.09 2.25 6.88
N ALA A 28 -14.75 1.68 8.04
CA ALA A 28 -13.82 2.26 9.01
C ALA A 28 -12.35 2.02 8.66
N LYS A 29 -12.07 1.36 7.52
CA LYS A 29 -10.73 0.97 7.06
C LYS A 29 -10.05 -0.07 7.96
N GLU A 30 -10.84 -0.91 8.62
CA GLU A 30 -10.40 -1.93 9.55
C GLU A 30 -10.70 -3.34 9.02
N VAL A 31 -9.82 -4.30 9.29
CA VAL A 31 -10.06 -5.72 9.07
C VAL A 31 -10.94 -6.24 10.20
N THR A 32 -12.07 -6.87 9.87
CA THR A 32 -12.97 -7.40 10.91
C THR A 32 -12.32 -8.56 11.66
N PRO A 33 -12.69 -8.78 12.95
CA PRO A 33 -12.14 -9.88 13.74
C PRO A 33 -12.27 -11.26 13.06
N LEU A 34 -13.45 -11.53 12.47
CA LEU A 34 -13.70 -12.80 11.77
C LEU A 34 -12.79 -12.96 10.53
N THR A 35 -12.64 -11.90 9.74
CA THR A 35 -11.76 -11.91 8.56
C THR A 35 -10.31 -12.14 8.98
N ARG A 36 -9.86 -11.42 10.02
CA ARG A 36 -8.51 -11.57 10.58
C ARG A 36 -8.24 -13.01 11.03
N GLU A 37 -9.14 -13.59 11.85
CA GLU A 37 -9.00 -14.97 12.35
C GLU A 37 -8.92 -15.97 11.18
N THR A 38 -9.78 -15.79 10.17
CA THR A 38 -9.81 -16.66 8.99
C THR A 38 -8.50 -16.60 8.20
N LEU A 39 -7.95 -15.40 8.00
CA LEU A 39 -6.68 -15.21 7.28
C LEU A 39 -5.49 -15.76 8.07
N LEU A 40 -5.44 -15.53 9.38
CA LEU A 40 -4.40 -16.11 10.23
C LEU A 40 -4.42 -17.65 10.21
N LYS A 41 -5.62 -18.25 10.18
CA LYS A 41 -5.76 -19.69 10.02
C LYS A 41 -5.26 -20.18 8.66
N ALA A 42 -5.62 -19.47 7.58
CA ALA A 42 -5.13 -19.80 6.24
C ALA A 42 -3.59 -19.72 6.15
N GLN A 43 -2.98 -18.72 6.81
CA GLN A 43 -1.51 -18.61 6.91
C GLN A 43 -0.91 -19.78 7.69
N ALA A 44 -1.50 -20.16 8.80
CA ALA A 44 -1.05 -21.33 9.59
C ALA A 44 -1.14 -22.63 8.76
N ASP A 45 -2.10 -22.74 7.85
CA ASP A 45 -2.26 -23.84 6.89
C ASP A 45 -1.35 -23.70 5.65
N GLY A 46 -0.47 -22.66 5.60
CA GLY A 46 0.57 -22.48 4.59
C GLY A 46 0.22 -21.59 3.42
N ALA A 47 -0.86 -20.78 3.49
CA ALA A 47 -1.17 -19.79 2.48
C ALA A 47 -0.36 -18.50 2.69
N HIS A 48 0.13 -17.89 1.60
CA HIS A 48 0.73 -16.57 1.62
C HIS A 48 -0.34 -15.49 1.42
N ILE A 49 -0.35 -14.49 2.28
CA ILE A 49 -1.25 -13.33 2.13
C ILE A 49 -0.54 -12.25 1.32
N ILE A 50 -1.25 -11.72 0.33
CA ILE A 50 -0.79 -10.65 -0.55
C ILE A 50 -1.79 -9.50 -0.44
N LEU A 51 -1.35 -8.36 0.07
CA LEU A 51 -2.14 -7.13 0.15
C LEU A 51 -1.91 -6.30 -1.10
N ALA A 52 -2.93 -6.15 -1.94
CA ALA A 52 -2.83 -5.41 -3.20
C ALA A 52 -3.68 -4.15 -3.14
N SER A 53 -3.08 -2.97 -3.34
CA SER A 53 -3.80 -1.71 -3.24
C SER A 53 -3.20 -0.61 -4.13
N GLY A 54 -4.01 0.39 -4.43
CA GLY A 54 -3.55 1.66 -5.01
C GLY A 54 -2.86 2.59 -4.01
N ARG A 55 -2.92 2.28 -2.72
CA ARG A 55 -2.28 3.07 -1.66
C ARG A 55 -0.75 3.04 -1.75
N PRO A 56 -0.07 4.06 -1.20
CA PRO A 56 1.36 3.98 -0.95
C PRO A 56 1.67 2.87 0.07
N THR A 57 2.90 2.38 0.08
CA THR A 57 3.34 1.31 1.00
C THR A 57 3.00 1.64 2.45
N TYR A 58 3.27 2.86 2.91
CA TYR A 58 2.97 3.33 4.26
C TYR A 58 1.48 3.25 4.63
N GLY A 59 0.57 3.45 3.66
CA GLY A 59 -0.87 3.33 3.88
C GLY A 59 -1.36 1.88 3.98
N ILE A 60 -0.52 0.89 3.65
CA ILE A 60 -0.85 -0.54 3.71
C ILE A 60 -0.25 -1.20 4.95
N ILE A 61 0.90 -0.73 5.43
CA ILE A 61 1.61 -1.29 6.59
C ILE A 61 0.69 -1.53 7.79
N PRO A 62 -0.17 -0.60 8.25
CA PRO A 62 -1.04 -0.85 9.40
C PRO A 62 -1.98 -2.06 9.22
N VAL A 63 -2.39 -2.33 7.99
CA VAL A 63 -3.20 -3.52 7.68
C VAL A 63 -2.34 -4.78 7.72
N ALA A 64 -1.13 -4.74 7.18
CA ALA A 64 -0.16 -5.84 7.25
C ALA A 64 0.17 -6.21 8.70
N ASP A 65 0.41 -5.21 9.56
CA ASP A 65 0.70 -5.39 10.98
C ASP A 65 -0.50 -6.01 11.72
N SER A 66 -1.72 -5.57 11.40
CA SER A 66 -2.93 -6.15 11.99
C SER A 66 -3.11 -7.63 11.69
N LEU A 67 -2.51 -8.12 10.61
CA LEU A 67 -2.49 -9.52 10.19
C LEU A 67 -1.22 -10.27 10.63
N GLY A 68 -0.27 -9.60 11.30
CA GLY A 68 1.00 -10.18 11.74
C GLY A 68 1.91 -10.61 10.61
N LEU A 69 1.87 -9.91 9.45
CA LEU A 69 2.65 -10.28 8.28
C LEU A 69 4.15 -10.03 8.46
N GLU A 70 4.57 -9.20 9.39
CA GLU A 70 5.97 -9.02 9.77
C GLU A 70 6.59 -10.30 10.37
N GLU A 71 5.76 -11.11 11.07
CA GLU A 71 6.21 -12.36 11.68
C GLU A 71 5.97 -13.57 10.77
N THR A 72 4.77 -13.66 10.18
CA THR A 72 4.34 -14.82 9.40
C THR A 72 4.79 -14.78 7.95
N GLY A 73 5.13 -13.60 7.45
CA GLY A 73 5.44 -13.34 6.05
C GLY A 73 4.20 -13.04 5.21
N GLY A 74 4.42 -12.41 4.09
CA GLY A 74 3.40 -11.97 3.14
C GLY A 74 3.98 -10.88 2.25
N TYR A 75 3.15 -10.32 1.38
CA TYR A 75 3.62 -9.30 0.44
C TYR A 75 2.66 -8.12 0.36
N ILE A 76 3.21 -6.93 0.18
CA ILE A 76 2.48 -5.72 -0.16
C ILE A 76 2.72 -5.41 -1.63
N LEU A 77 1.65 -5.31 -2.42
CA LEU A 77 1.63 -4.75 -3.76
C LEU A 77 1.02 -3.36 -3.66
N ALA A 78 1.87 -2.34 -3.55
CA ALA A 78 1.49 -0.94 -3.42
C ALA A 78 1.44 -0.23 -4.78
N TYR A 79 0.87 0.97 -4.81
CA TYR A 79 0.83 1.85 -5.97
C TYR A 79 0.27 1.17 -7.24
N ASN A 80 -0.82 0.39 -7.08
CA ASN A 80 -1.44 -0.39 -8.18
C ASN A 80 -0.48 -1.43 -8.79
N GLY A 81 0.39 -2.04 -7.97
CA GLY A 81 1.42 -2.98 -8.41
C GLY A 81 2.73 -2.33 -8.86
N GLY A 82 2.86 -1.02 -8.68
CA GLY A 82 4.11 -0.30 -8.99
C GLY A 82 5.26 -0.59 -8.03
N LYS A 83 4.96 -1.15 -6.84
CA LYS A 83 5.98 -1.58 -5.87
C LYS A 83 5.55 -2.87 -5.19
N ILE A 84 6.49 -3.81 -5.01
CA ILE A 84 6.29 -5.04 -4.26
C ILE A 84 7.28 -5.08 -3.10
N VAL A 85 6.77 -5.27 -1.88
CA VAL A 85 7.54 -5.32 -0.65
C VAL A 85 7.27 -6.62 0.08
N ASP A 86 8.32 -7.28 0.55
CA ASP A 86 8.23 -8.39 1.49
C ASP A 86 7.92 -7.86 2.89
N CYS A 87 6.82 -8.32 3.51
CA CYS A 87 6.39 -7.82 4.81
C CYS A 87 7.33 -8.18 5.96
N LYS A 88 8.09 -9.26 5.83
CA LYS A 88 8.97 -9.76 6.89
C LYS A 88 10.30 -9.02 6.95
N THR A 89 10.86 -8.71 5.80
CA THR A 89 12.17 -8.07 5.68
C THR A 89 12.07 -6.58 5.38
N MET A 90 10.90 -6.13 4.94
CA MET A 90 10.65 -4.80 4.36
C MET A 90 11.52 -4.53 3.13
N GLU A 91 12.04 -5.57 2.51
CA GLU A 91 12.81 -5.48 1.27
C GLU A 91 11.88 -5.17 0.09
N GLU A 92 12.31 -4.21 -0.72
CA GLU A 92 11.66 -3.88 -1.97
C GLU A 92 12.09 -4.88 -3.06
N LEU A 93 11.18 -5.80 -3.39
CA LEU A 93 11.43 -6.87 -4.37
C LEU A 93 11.25 -6.40 -5.81
N TYR A 94 10.43 -5.37 -6.01
CA TYR A 94 10.14 -4.80 -7.33
C TYR A 94 9.71 -3.35 -7.20
N SER A 95 10.18 -2.52 -8.14
CA SER A 95 9.71 -1.15 -8.33
C SER A 95 9.60 -0.80 -9.80
N ASN A 96 8.55 -0.10 -10.13
CA ASN A 96 8.33 0.52 -11.43
C ASN A 96 8.06 2.01 -11.23
N PHE A 97 8.88 2.83 -11.85
CA PHE A 97 8.86 4.28 -11.64
C PHE A 97 8.23 5.01 -12.83
N LEU A 98 7.68 6.17 -12.56
CA LEU A 98 7.27 7.08 -13.61
C LEU A 98 8.51 7.56 -14.40
N PRO A 99 8.44 7.61 -15.74
CA PRO A 99 9.50 8.22 -16.53
C PRO A 99 9.75 9.67 -16.09
N ALA A 100 11.00 10.05 -15.89
CA ALA A 100 11.36 11.36 -15.35
C ALA A 100 10.83 12.52 -16.19
N GLU A 101 10.77 12.34 -17.49
CA GLU A 101 10.26 13.34 -18.47
C GLU A 101 8.75 13.60 -18.36
N VAL A 102 7.99 12.65 -17.78
CA VAL A 102 6.52 12.79 -17.61
C VAL A 102 6.18 13.69 -16.43
N ILE A 103 7.03 13.76 -15.41
CA ILE A 103 6.77 14.50 -14.17
C ILE A 103 6.56 15.99 -14.40
N PRO A 104 7.46 16.72 -15.10
CA PRO A 104 7.27 18.13 -15.40
C PRO A 104 6.02 18.39 -16.24
N MET A 105 5.68 17.47 -17.16
CA MET A 105 4.50 17.59 -18.01
C MET A 105 3.21 17.50 -17.17
N LEU A 106 3.12 16.53 -16.26
CA LEU A 106 1.98 16.37 -15.36
C LEU A 106 1.85 17.57 -14.41
N HIS A 107 2.97 18.04 -13.87
CA HIS A 107 3.01 19.23 -13.01
C HIS A 107 2.50 20.48 -13.73
N GLN A 108 3.01 20.76 -14.94
CA GLN A 108 2.54 21.88 -15.75
C GLN A 108 1.06 21.76 -16.11
N TYR A 109 0.60 20.55 -16.44
CA TYR A 109 -0.80 20.30 -16.75
C TYR A 109 -1.68 20.58 -15.53
N ALA A 110 -1.36 20.03 -14.36
CA ALA A 110 -2.10 20.24 -13.12
C ALA A 110 -2.22 21.76 -12.81
N ARG A 111 -1.10 22.48 -12.85
CA ARG A 111 -1.09 23.93 -12.62
C ARG A 111 -1.96 24.69 -13.62
N SER A 112 -1.92 24.32 -14.90
CA SER A 112 -2.71 24.98 -15.96
C SER A 112 -4.21 24.80 -15.76
N LYS A 113 -4.64 23.74 -15.05
CA LYS A 113 -6.04 23.43 -14.76
C LYS A 113 -6.49 23.81 -13.34
N GLY A 114 -5.56 24.25 -12.50
CA GLY A 114 -5.83 24.50 -11.09
C GLY A 114 -6.12 23.24 -10.28
N TYR A 115 -5.60 22.10 -10.72
CA TYR A 115 -5.75 20.84 -10.01
C TYR A 115 -4.64 20.65 -8.99
N ALA A 116 -4.98 20.10 -7.83
CA ALA A 116 -4.00 19.63 -6.89
C ALA A 116 -3.24 18.44 -7.49
N LEU A 117 -1.91 18.50 -7.44
CA LEU A 117 -1.05 17.37 -7.73
C LEU A 117 -0.31 17.01 -6.46
N LEU A 118 -0.28 15.73 -6.13
CA LEU A 118 0.46 15.23 -5.00
C LEU A 118 1.36 14.06 -5.40
N GLY A 119 2.43 13.90 -4.64
CA GLY A 119 3.32 12.75 -4.67
C GLY A 119 3.66 12.31 -3.27
N TYR A 120 4.57 11.36 -3.16
CA TYR A 120 4.99 10.79 -1.89
C TYR A 120 6.49 10.98 -1.71
N ALA A 121 6.90 11.23 -0.47
CA ALA A 121 8.30 11.31 -0.07
C ALA A 121 8.44 10.69 1.32
N GLY A 122 8.99 9.46 1.39
CA GLY A 122 8.99 8.68 2.61
C GLY A 122 7.55 8.42 3.09
N ASN A 123 7.25 8.84 4.33
CA ASN A 123 5.93 8.70 4.95
C ASN A 123 5.07 9.97 4.85
N GLU A 124 5.38 10.88 3.94
CA GLU A 124 4.65 12.12 3.75
C GLU A 124 4.02 12.22 2.36
N ILE A 125 2.88 12.87 2.29
CA ILE A 125 2.28 13.37 1.06
C ILE A 125 2.86 14.75 0.79
N VAL A 126 3.39 14.97 -0.41
CA VAL A 126 4.00 16.24 -0.83
C VAL A 126 3.12 16.90 -1.87
N THR A 127 2.80 18.18 -1.67
CA THR A 127 1.93 18.94 -2.58
C THR A 127 2.13 20.45 -2.44
N GLU A 128 1.79 21.19 -3.48
CA GLU A 128 1.69 22.66 -3.45
C GLU A 128 0.35 23.15 -2.87
N MET A 129 -0.68 22.25 -2.86
CA MET A 129 -2.06 22.59 -2.48
C MET A 129 -2.52 21.75 -1.27
N PRO A 130 -1.98 21.97 -0.06
CA PRO A 130 -2.27 21.13 1.12
C PRO A 130 -3.72 21.21 1.59
N ASP A 131 -4.44 22.27 1.21
CA ASP A 131 -5.83 22.50 1.63
C ASP A 131 -6.86 21.89 0.69
N ASP A 132 -6.44 21.30 -0.43
CA ASP A 132 -7.33 20.60 -1.34
C ASP A 132 -8.01 19.41 -0.65
N GLN A 133 -9.30 19.21 -0.97
CA GLN A 133 -10.13 18.20 -0.31
C GLN A 133 -9.66 16.77 -0.60
N TYR A 134 -9.17 16.50 -1.80
CA TYR A 134 -8.68 15.16 -2.19
C TYR A 134 -7.30 14.86 -1.60
N VAL A 135 -6.46 15.88 -1.46
CA VAL A 135 -5.18 15.77 -0.72
C VAL A 135 -5.44 15.42 0.74
N LYS A 136 -6.39 16.09 1.38
CA LYS A 136 -6.80 15.79 2.78
C LYS A 136 -7.39 14.39 2.91
N GLU A 137 -8.19 13.96 1.93
CA GLU A 137 -8.75 12.61 1.93
C GLU A 137 -7.67 11.53 1.75
N GLU A 138 -6.69 11.76 0.85
CA GLU A 138 -5.56 10.86 0.68
C GLU A 138 -4.73 10.73 1.98
N SER A 139 -4.48 11.87 2.66
CA SER A 139 -3.84 11.90 3.97
C SER A 139 -4.62 11.09 5.02
N ARG A 140 -5.93 11.30 5.08
CA ARG A 140 -6.82 10.60 6.02
C ARG A 140 -6.83 9.09 5.80
N ILE A 141 -6.94 8.64 4.54
CA ILE A 141 -7.02 7.22 4.20
C ILE A 141 -5.71 6.50 4.52
N ASN A 142 -4.58 7.15 4.27
CA ASN A 142 -3.25 6.53 4.42
C ASN A 142 -2.59 6.84 5.76
N HIS A 143 -3.21 7.68 6.61
CA HIS A 143 -2.64 8.17 7.87
C HIS A 143 -1.26 8.84 7.67
N MET A 144 -1.09 9.56 6.57
CA MET A 144 0.16 10.25 6.21
C MET A 144 0.04 11.75 6.43
N ASN A 145 1.11 12.38 6.89
CA ASN A 145 1.17 13.84 7.02
C ASN A 145 1.25 14.50 5.65
N ILE A 146 0.68 15.70 5.54
CA ILE A 146 0.80 16.53 4.34
C ILE A 146 1.95 17.53 4.56
N ARG A 147 2.93 17.52 3.66
CA ARG A 147 3.98 18.51 3.59
C ARG A 147 3.75 19.46 2.42
N LYS A 148 3.50 20.73 2.75
CA LYS A 148 3.41 21.77 1.75
C LYS A 148 4.79 22.09 1.19
N VAL A 149 4.88 22.24 -0.14
CA VAL A 149 6.09 22.67 -0.86
C VAL A 149 5.77 23.80 -1.83
N GLU A 150 6.78 24.54 -2.26
CA GLU A 150 6.63 25.60 -3.25
C GLU A 150 6.60 25.05 -4.68
N CYS A 151 7.39 24.02 -4.95
CA CYS A 151 7.45 23.33 -6.23
C CYS A 151 7.51 21.81 -5.98
N LEU A 152 6.50 21.09 -6.45
CA LEU A 152 6.38 19.66 -6.19
C LEU A 152 7.57 18.87 -6.76
N THR A 153 8.01 19.22 -7.97
CA THR A 153 9.08 18.48 -8.67
C THR A 153 10.41 18.47 -7.94
N ASP A 154 10.67 19.47 -7.09
CA ASP A 154 11.92 19.60 -6.34
C ASP A 154 11.96 18.78 -5.05
N HIS A 155 10.80 18.20 -4.68
CA HIS A 155 10.59 17.54 -3.40
C HIS A 155 10.07 16.09 -3.51
N LEU A 156 9.89 15.60 -4.73
CA LEU A 156 9.56 14.19 -4.98
C LEU A 156 10.77 13.30 -4.68
N GLU A 157 10.51 12.03 -4.43
CA GLU A 157 11.56 11.02 -4.49
C GLU A 157 12.23 11.05 -5.87
N ALA A 158 13.50 10.66 -5.94
CA ALA A 158 14.26 10.66 -7.19
C ALA A 158 13.56 9.88 -8.32
N HIS A 159 12.83 8.85 -7.94
CA HIS A 159 12.08 7.98 -8.82
C HIS A 159 10.68 7.71 -8.25
N PRO A 160 9.71 8.63 -8.43
CA PRO A 160 8.37 8.42 -7.90
C PRO A 160 7.65 7.31 -8.68
N THR A 161 6.97 6.45 -7.95
CA THR A 161 6.16 5.36 -8.52
C THR A 161 4.79 5.85 -8.97
N LYS A 162 4.24 6.86 -8.29
CA LYS A 162 2.88 7.37 -8.52
C LYS A 162 2.77 8.85 -8.20
N LEU A 163 2.02 9.56 -9.02
CA LEU A 163 1.45 10.87 -8.72
C LEU A 163 -0.07 10.77 -8.76
N LEU A 164 -0.76 11.57 -7.96
CA LEU A 164 -2.21 11.74 -7.99
C LEU A 164 -2.59 13.17 -8.34
N MET A 165 -3.68 13.29 -9.14
CA MET A 165 -4.23 14.58 -9.56
C MET A 165 -5.73 14.59 -9.33
#